data_b4fb7ee9b120426df2ccf4d51320e702
#
_entry.id   b4fb7ee9b120426df2ccf4d51320e702
#
_cell.length_a   1.000
_cell.length_b   1.000
_cell.length_c   1.000
_cell.angle_alpha   90.00
_cell.angle_beta   90.00
_cell.angle_gamma   90.00
#
_symmetry.space_group_name_H-M   'P 1'
#
loop_
_entity.id
_entity.type
_entity.pdbx_description
1 polymer ?
#
loop_
_entity_poly.entity_id
_entity_poly.type
_entity_poly.pdbx_seq_one_letter_code
_entity_poly.pdbx_strand_id
1 'polypeptide(L)'
;VAGVKNIIACSPPKPNVGAHPTIIYTANLCGADVIMNLGGIPAIAAMTYGLFKNAPADMLVGPGNQFVAEAKRILFGRVGIDLFAGPTEIAIIADENADPEIVAVDLVGQAEHGYNSPAWLYTTSKDLADKVLKRVPELIKELPELPRKSAEAAWKDYGEVILCDTDEEMVQISDEYLSLIHI
;
A
#
# COMPACT_ATOMS: atom_id res chain seq x y z
N VAL A 1 -22.31 3.00 6.64
CA VAL A 1 -22.80 2.30 5.45
C VAL A 1 -23.15 0.85 5.79
N ALA A 2 -22.25 0.10 6.44
CA ALA A 2 -22.47 -1.31 6.83
C ALA A 2 -23.35 -1.49 8.08
N GLY A 3 -23.77 -0.43 8.74
CA GLY A 3 -24.59 -0.50 9.95
C GLY A 3 -23.83 -0.95 11.21
N VAL A 4 -22.51 -0.89 11.22
CA VAL A 4 -21.70 -1.17 12.41
C VAL A 4 -21.97 -0.11 13.47
N LYS A 5 -22.23 -0.57 14.70
CA LYS A 5 -22.68 0.31 15.80
C LYS A 5 -21.53 1.00 16.55
N ASN A 6 -20.37 0.35 16.63
CA ASN A 6 -19.20 0.86 17.34
C ASN A 6 -18.00 0.88 16.41
N ILE A 7 -17.46 2.05 16.15
CA ILE A 7 -16.35 2.25 15.22
C ILE A 7 -15.18 2.88 15.95
N ILE A 8 -14.06 2.16 16.01
CA ILE A 8 -12.80 2.64 16.56
C ILE A 8 -11.86 2.96 15.40
N ALA A 9 -11.45 4.20 15.25
CA ALA A 9 -10.43 4.62 14.30
C ALA A 9 -9.07 4.73 15.01
N CYS A 10 -8.02 4.21 14.38
CA CYS A 10 -6.65 4.33 14.88
C CYS A 10 -5.77 5.09 13.88
N SER A 11 -4.91 5.96 14.40
CA SER A 11 -3.90 6.63 13.61
C SER A 11 -2.61 6.78 14.40
N PRO A 12 -1.43 6.44 13.82
CA PRO A 12 -0.16 6.62 14.50
C PRO A 12 0.09 8.10 14.81
N PRO A 13 0.60 8.42 16.00
CA PRO A 13 0.90 9.80 16.37
C PRO A 13 2.11 10.33 15.60
N LYS A 14 2.03 11.59 15.18
CA LYS A 14 3.20 12.35 14.76
C LYS A 14 3.84 13.05 15.97
N PRO A 15 5.17 13.17 16.04
CA PRO A 15 5.85 13.88 17.12
C PRO A 15 5.25 15.27 17.34
N ASN A 16 4.96 15.62 18.59
CA ASN A 16 4.42 16.92 19.03
C ASN A 16 3.02 17.31 18.51
N VAL A 17 2.37 16.48 17.70
CA VAL A 17 1.05 16.78 17.08
C VAL A 17 -0.02 15.77 17.50
N GLY A 18 0.37 14.52 17.72
CA GLY A 18 -0.58 13.42 17.87
C GLY A 18 -1.09 12.95 16.50
N ALA A 19 -2.32 12.43 16.43
CA ALA A 19 -2.92 12.08 15.15
C ALA A 19 -3.10 13.33 14.27
N HIS A 20 -2.91 13.16 12.96
CA HIS A 20 -3.00 14.29 12.04
C HIS A 20 -4.41 14.90 12.07
N PRO A 21 -4.56 16.25 12.17
CA PRO A 21 -5.87 16.90 12.28
C PRO A 21 -6.87 16.49 11.20
N THR A 22 -6.43 16.32 9.95
CA THR A 22 -7.27 15.87 8.85
C THR A 22 -7.83 14.46 9.11
N ILE A 23 -7.03 13.55 9.68
CA ILE A 23 -7.49 12.18 10.00
C ILE A 23 -8.55 12.24 11.10
N ILE A 24 -8.32 13.04 12.15
CA ILE A 24 -9.29 13.23 13.24
C ILE A 24 -10.60 13.81 12.69
N TYR A 25 -10.51 14.85 11.88
CA TYR A 25 -11.68 15.46 11.26
C TYR A 25 -12.47 14.48 10.40
N THR A 26 -11.78 13.75 9.53
CA THR A 26 -12.41 12.77 8.63
C THR A 26 -13.02 11.60 9.40
N ALA A 27 -12.31 11.05 10.39
CA ALA A 27 -12.83 9.97 11.24
C ALA A 27 -14.11 10.42 11.98
N ASN A 28 -14.13 11.63 12.52
CA ASN A 28 -15.32 12.21 13.16
C ASN A 28 -16.46 12.41 12.15
N LEU A 29 -16.16 12.94 10.97
CA LEU A 29 -17.14 13.13 9.90
C LEU A 29 -17.75 11.80 9.44
N CYS A 30 -16.97 10.74 9.41
CA CYS A 30 -17.41 9.38 9.07
C CYS A 30 -18.12 8.66 10.22
N GLY A 31 -18.24 9.27 11.38
CA GLY A 31 -18.98 8.73 12.53
C GLY A 31 -18.20 7.72 13.36
N ALA A 32 -16.87 7.88 13.47
CA ALA A 32 -16.09 7.08 14.44
C ALA A 32 -16.48 7.47 15.87
N ASP A 33 -16.79 6.48 16.70
CA ASP A 33 -17.15 6.67 18.11
C ASP A 33 -15.92 6.92 18.99
N VAL A 34 -14.80 6.32 18.62
CA VAL A 34 -13.52 6.45 19.31
C VAL A 34 -12.41 6.68 18.30
N ILE A 35 -11.54 7.66 18.59
CA ILE A 35 -10.32 7.90 17.83
C ILE A 35 -9.13 7.63 18.74
N MET A 36 -8.37 6.56 18.44
CA MET A 36 -7.17 6.19 19.19
C MET A 36 -5.94 6.77 18.52
N ASN A 37 -5.19 7.58 19.27
CA ASN A 37 -3.90 8.11 18.84
C ASN A 37 -2.80 7.05 19.01
N LEU A 38 -2.90 5.97 18.26
CA LEU A 38 -2.08 4.78 18.35
C LEU A 38 -2.00 4.11 16.97
N GLY A 39 -0.87 3.53 16.63
CA GLY A 39 -0.68 2.84 15.36
C GLY A 39 0.15 1.56 15.50
N GLY A 40 0.32 0.84 14.41
CA GLY A 40 1.14 -0.37 14.36
C GLY A 40 0.60 -1.52 15.21
N ILE A 41 1.48 -2.42 15.63
CA ILE A 41 1.14 -3.57 16.50
C ILE A 41 0.39 -3.15 17.77
N PRO A 42 0.78 -2.07 18.48
CA PRO A 42 0.04 -1.63 19.66
C PRO A 42 -1.42 -1.30 19.42
N ALA A 43 -1.77 -0.73 18.26
CA ALA A 43 -3.16 -0.44 17.89
C ALA A 43 -3.95 -1.73 17.68
N ILE A 44 -3.39 -2.69 16.95
CA ILE A 44 -3.98 -4.00 16.71
C ILE A 44 -4.25 -4.73 18.03
N ALA A 45 -3.28 -4.77 18.93
CA ALA A 45 -3.45 -5.38 20.25
C ALA A 45 -4.49 -4.64 21.09
N ALA A 46 -4.45 -3.31 21.11
CA ALA A 46 -5.39 -2.51 21.90
C ALA A 46 -6.86 -2.73 21.50
N MET A 47 -7.13 -2.78 20.20
CA MET A 47 -8.46 -3.06 19.68
C MET A 47 -8.88 -4.50 19.96
N THR A 48 -8.01 -5.48 19.75
CA THR A 48 -8.32 -6.90 19.94
C THR A 48 -8.62 -7.24 21.40
N TYR A 49 -7.90 -6.63 22.34
CA TYR A 49 -8.04 -6.93 23.78
C TYR A 49 -8.91 -5.93 24.55
N GLY A 50 -9.45 -4.92 23.87
CA GLY A 50 -10.29 -3.90 24.53
C GLY A 50 -9.52 -3.07 25.53
N LEU A 51 -8.31 -2.63 25.20
CA LEU A 51 -7.49 -1.79 26.09
C LEU A 51 -8.00 -0.35 26.11
N PHE A 52 -7.54 0.42 27.11
CA PHE A 52 -7.87 1.85 27.27
C PHE A 52 -9.38 2.13 27.42
N LYS A 53 -10.10 1.27 28.13
CA LYS A 53 -11.55 1.35 28.39
C LYS A 53 -12.44 1.12 27.15
N ASN A 54 -11.91 0.60 26.09
CA ASN A 54 -12.71 0.14 24.94
C ASN A 54 -13.19 -1.29 25.14
N ALA A 55 -14.28 -1.65 24.50
CA ALA A 55 -14.63 -3.06 24.33
C ALA A 55 -13.66 -3.72 23.30
N PRO A 56 -13.41 -5.03 23.41
CA PRO A 56 -12.73 -5.77 22.35
C PRO A 56 -13.46 -5.59 21.02
N ALA A 57 -12.70 -5.37 19.93
CA ALA A 57 -13.27 -5.29 18.60
C ALA A 57 -13.65 -6.69 18.10
N ASP A 58 -14.74 -6.76 17.35
CA ASP A 58 -15.16 -7.98 16.66
C ASP A 58 -14.40 -8.17 15.35
N MET A 59 -13.98 -7.06 14.71
CA MET A 59 -13.31 -7.06 13.42
C MET A 59 -12.30 -5.92 13.31
N LEU A 60 -11.13 -6.23 12.74
CA LEU A 60 -10.07 -5.27 12.39
C LEU A 60 -10.06 -5.07 10.88
N VAL A 61 -10.11 -3.82 10.44
CA VAL A 61 -10.13 -3.45 9.01
C VAL A 61 -9.08 -2.38 8.76
N GLY A 62 -8.34 -2.51 7.69
CA GLY A 62 -7.39 -1.53 7.22
C GLY A 62 -6.01 -2.12 6.87
N PRO A 63 -5.29 -1.47 5.96
CA PRO A 63 -3.95 -1.88 5.57
C PRO A 63 -2.92 -1.51 6.63
N GLY A 64 -1.72 -2.02 6.47
CA GLY A 64 -0.59 -1.69 7.31
C GLY A 64 0.72 -2.26 6.76
N ASN A 65 1.81 -1.98 7.46
CA ASN A 65 3.09 -2.57 7.14
C ASN A 65 3.13 -4.06 7.51
N GLN A 66 4.22 -4.74 7.16
CA GLN A 66 4.43 -6.17 7.45
C GLN A 66 4.18 -6.55 8.92
N PHE A 67 4.51 -5.66 9.87
CA PHE A 67 4.30 -5.93 11.31
C PHE A 67 2.81 -5.87 11.69
N VAL A 68 2.03 -5.01 11.07
CA VAL A 68 0.58 -4.94 11.24
C VAL A 68 -0.08 -6.16 10.62
N ALA A 69 0.34 -6.57 9.43
CA ALA A 69 -0.14 -7.78 8.77
C ALA A 69 0.14 -9.02 9.63
N GLU A 70 1.35 -9.15 10.17
CA GLU A 70 1.72 -10.26 11.04
C GLU A 70 0.93 -10.25 12.36
N ALA A 71 0.72 -9.09 12.97
CA ALA A 71 -0.11 -8.97 14.16
C ALA A 71 -1.56 -9.41 13.89
N LYS A 72 -2.13 -9.03 12.75
CA LYS A 72 -3.47 -9.51 12.31
C LYS A 72 -3.46 -11.03 12.13
N ARG A 73 -2.44 -11.58 11.49
CA ARG A 73 -2.30 -13.03 11.27
C ARG A 73 -2.29 -13.81 12.57
N ILE A 74 -1.52 -13.36 13.56
CA ILE A 74 -1.42 -14.01 14.89
C ILE A 74 -2.76 -13.95 15.65
N LEU A 75 -3.52 -12.88 15.48
CA LEU A 75 -4.77 -12.65 16.23
C LEU A 75 -6.02 -13.11 15.46
N PHE A 76 -5.87 -13.56 14.23
CA PHE A 76 -6.98 -14.13 13.46
C PHE A 76 -7.59 -15.32 14.18
N GLY A 77 -8.92 -15.36 14.22
CA GLY A 77 -9.67 -16.35 15.00
C GLY A 77 -10.06 -15.87 16.40
N ARG A 78 -9.24 -15.00 17.02
CA ARG A 78 -9.64 -14.26 18.22
C ARG A 78 -10.45 -13.01 17.87
N VAL A 79 -10.10 -12.35 16.79
CA VAL A 79 -10.79 -11.21 16.19
C VAL A 79 -10.91 -11.45 14.69
N GLY A 80 -11.98 -10.99 14.07
CA GLY A 80 -12.11 -10.99 12.62
C GLY A 80 -11.12 -10.01 11.98
N ILE A 81 -10.65 -10.31 10.78
CA ILE A 81 -9.80 -9.41 9.98
C ILE A 81 -10.35 -9.29 8.57
N ASP A 82 -9.99 -8.21 7.88
CA ASP A 82 -10.27 -8.04 6.45
C ASP A 82 -9.39 -8.98 5.60
N LEU A 83 -8.08 -8.71 5.56
CA LEU A 83 -7.09 -9.52 4.85
C LEU A 83 -5.69 -9.32 5.44
N PHE A 84 -4.78 -10.20 5.06
CA PHE A 84 -3.37 -10.14 5.46
C PHE A 84 -2.58 -9.22 4.51
N ALA A 85 -2.98 -7.94 4.39
CA ALA A 85 -2.29 -6.98 3.54
C ALA A 85 -1.05 -6.41 4.24
N GLY A 86 0.10 -6.80 3.73
CA GLY A 86 1.41 -6.24 4.05
C GLY A 86 1.91 -5.31 2.95
N PRO A 87 3.21 -5.34 2.64
CA PRO A 87 3.78 -4.68 1.48
C PRO A 87 3.06 -5.13 0.19
N THR A 88 2.79 -4.19 -0.68
CA THR A 88 2.12 -4.43 -1.96
C THR A 88 3.08 -4.22 -3.12
N GLU A 89 2.78 -4.82 -4.23
CA GLU A 89 3.48 -4.71 -5.49
C GLU A 89 2.52 -4.33 -6.61
N ILE A 90 3.02 -3.81 -7.71
CA ILE A 90 2.25 -3.55 -8.92
C ILE A 90 2.94 -4.16 -10.14
N ALA A 91 2.17 -4.82 -10.98
CA ALA A 91 2.57 -5.24 -12.31
C ALA A 91 1.63 -4.59 -13.33
N ILE A 92 2.20 -3.82 -14.23
CA ILE A 92 1.47 -3.17 -15.32
C ILE A 92 1.78 -3.91 -16.61
N ILE A 93 0.76 -4.38 -17.29
CA ILE A 93 0.84 -4.95 -18.64
C ILE A 93 0.29 -3.91 -19.60
N ALA A 94 1.10 -3.45 -20.54
CA ALA A 94 0.72 -2.37 -21.44
C ALA A 94 1.33 -2.50 -22.84
N ASP A 95 0.55 -2.17 -23.86
CA ASP A 95 0.97 -2.09 -25.26
C ASP A 95 1.32 -0.66 -25.71
N GLU A 96 1.49 -0.45 -26.99
CA GLU A 96 1.84 0.85 -27.59
C GLU A 96 0.73 1.91 -27.47
N ASN A 97 -0.50 1.54 -27.11
CA ASN A 97 -1.61 2.47 -26.96
C ASN A 97 -1.69 3.08 -25.57
N ALA A 98 -0.93 2.56 -24.60
CA ALA A 98 -0.92 3.07 -23.24
C ALA A 98 -0.25 4.47 -23.17
N ASP A 99 -0.79 5.32 -22.28
CA ASP A 99 -0.20 6.63 -22.00
C ASP A 99 1.01 6.45 -21.06
N PRO A 100 2.24 6.81 -21.51
CA PRO A 100 3.45 6.68 -20.71
C PRO A 100 3.40 7.47 -19.39
N GLU A 101 2.69 8.60 -19.36
CA GLU A 101 2.55 9.41 -18.13
C GLU A 101 1.73 8.67 -17.08
N ILE A 102 0.60 8.07 -17.47
CA ILE A 102 -0.25 7.28 -16.56
C ILE A 102 0.51 6.09 -16.01
N VAL A 103 1.18 5.32 -16.89
CA VAL A 103 2.00 4.16 -16.49
C VAL A 103 3.09 4.57 -15.51
N ALA A 104 3.82 5.66 -15.79
CA ALA A 104 4.89 6.13 -14.91
C ALA A 104 4.36 6.61 -13.54
N VAL A 105 3.21 7.29 -13.52
CA VAL A 105 2.57 7.75 -12.27
C VAL A 105 2.14 6.57 -11.41
N ASP A 106 1.55 5.53 -11.98
CA ASP A 106 1.12 4.34 -11.25
C ASP A 106 2.31 3.56 -10.67
N LEU A 107 3.40 3.41 -11.42
CA LEU A 107 4.62 2.79 -10.92
C LEU A 107 5.23 3.58 -9.75
N VAL A 108 5.28 4.91 -9.85
CA VAL A 108 5.79 5.78 -8.78
C VAL A 108 4.85 5.76 -7.57
N GLY A 109 3.54 5.76 -7.80
CA GLY A 109 2.53 5.66 -6.75
C GLY A 109 2.67 4.38 -5.92
N GLN A 110 3.08 3.27 -6.53
CA GLN A 110 3.42 2.05 -5.78
C GLN A 110 4.78 2.15 -5.09
N ALA A 111 5.80 2.62 -5.79
CA ALA A 111 7.16 2.70 -5.26
C ALA A 111 7.27 3.60 -4.00
N GLU A 112 6.44 4.65 -3.88
CA GLU A 112 6.44 5.54 -2.72
C GLU A 112 5.94 4.90 -1.41
N HIS A 113 5.23 3.77 -1.48
CA HIS A 113 4.68 3.10 -0.30
C HIS A 113 5.74 2.51 0.64
N GLY A 114 6.93 2.17 0.14
CA GLY A 114 7.99 1.63 0.98
C GLY A 114 9.24 1.24 0.20
N TYR A 115 10.35 1.10 0.90
CA TYR A 115 11.65 0.76 0.32
C TYR A 115 11.70 -0.59 -0.41
N ASN A 116 10.76 -1.47 -0.12
CA ASN A 116 10.63 -2.82 -0.65
C ASN A 116 9.33 -3.02 -1.42
N SER A 117 8.85 -1.98 -2.12
CA SER A 117 7.63 -2.02 -2.93
C SER A 117 7.99 -2.26 -4.40
N PRO A 118 7.86 -3.50 -4.93
CA PRO A 118 8.14 -3.79 -6.33
C PRO A 118 7.17 -3.07 -7.25
N ALA A 119 7.67 -2.63 -8.39
CA ALA A 119 6.88 -1.98 -9.42
C ALA A 119 7.42 -2.40 -10.81
N TRP A 120 6.62 -3.13 -11.56
CA TRP A 120 7.01 -3.73 -12.83
C TRP A 120 6.15 -3.26 -13.98
N LEU A 121 6.78 -3.00 -15.11
CA LEU A 121 6.13 -2.81 -16.40
C LEU A 121 6.53 -3.94 -17.34
N TYR A 122 5.54 -4.62 -17.90
CA TYR A 122 5.70 -5.56 -19.00
C TYR A 122 5.10 -4.94 -20.25
N THR A 123 5.87 -4.87 -21.34
CA THR A 123 5.40 -4.25 -22.58
C THR A 123 6.07 -4.85 -23.81
N THR A 124 5.37 -4.88 -24.91
CA THR A 124 5.92 -5.17 -26.23
C THR A 124 6.38 -3.91 -26.97
N SER A 125 6.08 -2.72 -26.41
CA SER A 125 6.42 -1.44 -27.00
C SER A 125 7.73 -0.86 -26.45
N LYS A 126 8.78 -0.88 -27.26
CA LYS A 126 10.05 -0.23 -26.91
C LYS A 126 9.91 1.28 -26.66
N ASP A 127 9.06 1.97 -27.44
CA ASP A 127 8.82 3.40 -27.28
C ASP A 127 8.17 3.72 -25.92
N LEU A 128 7.19 2.91 -25.50
CA LEU A 128 6.57 3.04 -24.17
C LEU A 128 7.61 2.79 -23.07
N ALA A 129 8.40 1.73 -23.18
CA ALA A 129 9.45 1.39 -22.21
C ALA A 129 10.46 2.55 -22.05
N ASP A 130 10.97 3.07 -23.14
CA ASP A 130 11.95 4.17 -23.14
C ASP A 130 11.37 5.46 -22.51
N LYS A 131 10.11 5.78 -22.80
CA LYS A 131 9.41 6.95 -22.23
C LYS A 131 9.17 6.80 -20.72
N VAL A 132 8.73 5.63 -20.27
CA VAL A 132 8.49 5.34 -18.85
C VAL A 132 9.80 5.36 -18.07
N LEU A 133 10.86 4.71 -18.56
CA LEU A 133 12.19 4.72 -17.93
C LEU A 133 12.75 6.13 -17.74
N LYS A 134 12.44 7.04 -18.67
CA LYS A 134 12.83 8.44 -18.56
C LYS A 134 11.94 9.20 -17.56
N ARG A 135 10.63 8.96 -17.57
CA ARG A 135 9.66 9.75 -16.81
C ARG A 135 9.63 9.41 -15.32
N VAL A 136 9.78 8.15 -14.94
CA VAL A 136 9.73 7.70 -13.53
C VAL A 136 10.75 8.44 -12.65
N PRO A 137 12.04 8.57 -12.99
CA PRO A 137 12.99 9.34 -12.16
C PRO A 137 12.64 10.83 -12.03
N GLU A 138 11.96 11.42 -13.02
CA GLU A 138 11.50 12.81 -12.97
C GLU A 138 10.36 12.95 -11.93
N LEU A 139 9.35 12.09 -12.01
CA LEU A 139 8.23 12.06 -11.07
C LEU A 139 8.69 11.81 -9.62
N ILE A 140 9.62 10.89 -9.42
CA ILE A 140 10.19 10.63 -8.09
C ILE A 140 10.78 11.90 -7.47
N LYS A 141 11.47 12.74 -8.26
CA LYS A 141 12.03 14.00 -7.77
C LYS A 141 10.97 15.04 -7.36
N GLU A 142 9.77 14.96 -7.93
CA GLU A 142 8.64 15.85 -7.61
C GLU A 142 7.99 15.50 -6.27
N LEU A 143 8.21 14.29 -5.74
CA LEU A 143 7.64 13.83 -4.47
C LEU A 143 8.21 14.60 -3.26
N PRO A 144 7.42 14.74 -2.19
CA PRO A 144 7.92 15.18 -0.88
C PRO A 144 9.04 14.28 -0.36
N GLU A 145 9.90 14.81 0.52
CA GLU A 145 11.16 14.15 0.93
C GLU A 145 11.01 12.69 1.39
N LEU A 146 10.01 12.39 2.21
CA LEU A 146 9.85 11.04 2.77
C LEU A 146 9.38 10.03 1.72
N PRO A 147 8.27 10.24 0.98
CA PRO A 147 7.88 9.35 -0.11
C PRO A 147 8.95 9.25 -1.21
N ARG A 148 9.64 10.35 -1.53
CA ARG A 148 10.73 10.34 -2.49
C ARG A 148 11.84 9.36 -2.12
N LYS A 149 12.32 9.36 -0.86
CA LYS A 149 13.35 8.41 -0.42
C LYS A 149 12.90 6.96 -0.54
N SER A 150 11.62 6.68 -0.24
CA SER A 150 11.04 5.35 -0.42
C SER A 150 11.02 4.96 -1.88
N ALA A 151 10.49 5.84 -2.74
CA ALA A 151 10.36 5.58 -4.18
C ALA A 151 11.74 5.43 -4.87
N GLU A 152 12.73 6.25 -4.50
CA GLU A 152 14.12 6.13 -5.03
C GLU A 152 14.71 4.75 -4.72
N ALA A 153 14.56 4.28 -3.47
CA ALA A 153 15.09 2.99 -3.06
C ALA A 153 14.31 1.83 -3.71
N ALA A 154 12.98 1.88 -3.69
CA ALA A 154 12.13 0.86 -4.28
C ALA A 154 12.37 0.73 -5.79
N TRP A 155 12.38 1.84 -6.52
CA TRP A 155 12.64 1.84 -7.96
C TRP A 155 14.03 1.33 -8.33
N LYS A 156 15.04 1.70 -7.54
CA LYS A 156 16.41 1.25 -7.77
C LYS A 156 16.58 -0.25 -7.55
N ASP A 157 15.97 -0.81 -6.52
CA ASP A 157 16.25 -2.17 -6.06
C ASP A 157 15.20 -3.19 -6.55
N TYR A 158 13.98 -2.74 -6.92
CA TYR A 158 12.83 -3.59 -7.26
C TYR A 158 12.00 -3.08 -8.45
N GLY A 159 12.36 -1.93 -9.04
CA GLY A 159 11.69 -1.43 -10.23
C GLY A 159 12.26 -2.10 -11.50
N GLU A 160 11.39 -2.65 -12.34
CA GLU A 160 11.81 -3.26 -13.60
C GLU A 160 10.89 -2.87 -14.76
N VAL A 161 11.49 -2.70 -15.93
CA VAL A 161 10.77 -2.54 -17.20
C VAL A 161 11.22 -3.67 -18.12
N ILE A 162 10.31 -4.58 -18.40
CA ILE A 162 10.57 -5.81 -19.16
C ILE A 162 9.97 -5.65 -20.55
N LEU A 163 10.84 -5.67 -21.56
CA LEU A 163 10.45 -5.63 -22.96
C LEU A 163 10.30 -7.06 -23.47
N CYS A 164 9.10 -7.42 -23.89
CA CYS A 164 8.73 -8.73 -24.39
C CYS A 164 8.62 -8.70 -25.92
N ASP A 165 8.85 -9.84 -26.58
CA ASP A 165 8.72 -9.97 -28.04
C ASP A 165 7.27 -10.18 -28.47
N THR A 166 6.44 -10.79 -27.62
CA THR A 166 5.02 -11.08 -27.87
C THR A 166 4.13 -10.85 -26.66
N ASP A 167 2.82 -10.74 -26.89
CA ASP A 167 1.83 -10.63 -25.82
C ASP A 167 1.77 -11.89 -24.96
N GLU A 168 1.96 -13.06 -25.56
CA GLU A 168 1.98 -14.34 -24.84
C GLU A 168 3.17 -14.43 -23.88
N GLU A 169 4.35 -13.97 -24.33
CA GLU A 169 5.54 -13.88 -23.46
C GLU A 169 5.31 -12.91 -22.32
N MET A 170 4.71 -11.75 -22.59
CA MET A 170 4.39 -10.73 -21.59
C MET A 170 3.47 -11.30 -20.49
N VAL A 171 2.44 -12.04 -20.85
CA VAL A 171 1.55 -12.72 -19.89
C VAL A 171 2.31 -13.78 -19.10
N GLN A 172 3.11 -14.63 -19.76
CA GLN A 172 3.84 -15.69 -19.10
C GLN A 172 4.83 -15.15 -18.06
N ILE A 173 5.61 -14.13 -18.43
CA ILE A 173 6.58 -13.51 -17.50
C ILE A 173 5.85 -12.84 -16.33
N SER A 174 4.75 -12.14 -16.60
CA SER A 174 3.93 -11.53 -15.56
C SER A 174 3.42 -12.56 -14.54
N ASP A 175 2.97 -13.73 -14.98
CA ASP A 175 2.51 -14.82 -14.10
C ASP A 175 3.65 -15.40 -13.25
N GLU A 176 4.89 -15.39 -13.75
CA GLU A 176 6.05 -15.87 -13.00
C GLU A 176 6.46 -14.89 -11.88
N TYR A 177 6.26 -13.59 -12.08
CA TYR A 177 6.65 -12.54 -11.14
C TYR A 177 5.58 -12.24 -10.09
N LEU A 178 4.30 -12.36 -10.44
CA LEU A 178 3.21 -12.01 -9.54
C LEU A 178 3.14 -12.97 -8.34
N SER A 179 3.50 -12.47 -7.18
CA SER A 179 3.51 -13.24 -5.93
C SER A 179 2.12 -13.49 -5.34
N LEU A 180 1.08 -12.90 -5.89
CA LEU A 180 -0.32 -13.06 -5.43
C LEU A 180 -0.82 -14.52 -5.38
N ILE A 181 -0.11 -15.43 -6.05
CA ILE A 181 -0.42 -16.87 -6.06
C ILE A 181 0.23 -17.58 -4.86
N HIS A 182 1.11 -16.92 -4.12
CA HIS A 182 1.88 -17.49 -3.00
C HIS A 182 1.33 -17.11 -1.62
N ILE A 183 0.09 -16.62 -1.56
CA ILE A 183 -0.61 -16.33 -0.30
C ILE A 183 -1.28 -17.59 0.25
#